data_2c35ae4a1c92c3f04e45dc4d058d9cc1
#
_entry.id   2c35ae4a1c92c3f04e45dc4d058d9cc1
#
_cell.length_a   1.000
_cell.length_b   1.000
_cell.length_c   1.000
_cell.angle_alpha   90.00
_cell.angle_beta   90.00
_cell.angle_gamma   90.00
#
_symmetry.space_group_name_H-M   'P 1'
#
loop_
_entity.id
_entity.type
_entity.pdbx_description
1 polymer ?
#
loop_
_entity_poly.entity_id
_entity_poly.type
_entity_poly.pdbx_seq_one_letter_code
_entity_poly.pdbx_strand_id
1 'polypeptide(L)'
;MRVIGIDVGLNGAIAIVEGDQLIEVHDMPTFTVERNAKNKRMVNAAELARLIRQSAATSAYLERLSAMPGQGVTSMFSMGQSLGVVLGILAALDIPTTTIPPRTWQKALDVPQGKDGSRYRAAQLFPAHAAKFARVKDDGRSDAALIAAYGASR
;
A
#
# COMPACT_ATOMS: atom_id res chain seq x y z
N MET A 1 0.91 1.83 -19.25
CA MET A 1 0.03 2.44 -18.22
C MET A 1 0.62 2.11 -16.86
N ARG A 2 0.84 3.13 -16.02
CA ARG A 2 1.37 2.95 -14.66
C ARG A 2 0.25 2.84 -13.66
N VAL A 3 0.32 1.81 -12.85
CA VAL A 3 -0.63 1.53 -11.78
C VAL A 3 0.08 1.67 -10.45
N ILE A 4 -0.53 2.38 -9.51
CA ILE A 4 -0.06 2.44 -8.14
C ILE A 4 -0.90 1.51 -7.25
N GLY A 5 -0.23 0.63 -6.52
CA GLY A 5 -0.83 -0.18 -5.46
C GLY A 5 -0.47 0.41 -4.10
N ILE A 6 -1.43 0.48 -3.22
CA ILE A 6 -1.24 1.09 -1.89
C ILE A 6 -1.75 0.13 -0.82
N ASP A 7 -0.83 -0.30 0.04
CA ASP A 7 -1.16 -0.86 1.33
C ASP A 7 -1.26 0.29 2.34
N VAL A 8 -2.49 0.58 2.76
CA VAL A 8 -2.81 1.72 3.61
C VAL A 8 -2.44 1.41 5.06
N GLY A 9 -1.72 2.30 5.70
CA GLY A 9 -1.36 2.20 7.10
C GLY A 9 0.02 2.77 7.37
N LEU A 10 0.37 2.92 8.65
CA LEU A 10 1.66 3.50 9.05
C LEU A 10 2.86 2.59 8.71
N ASN A 11 2.64 1.30 8.61
CA ASN A 11 3.64 0.30 8.19
C ASN A 11 3.35 -0.23 6.77
N GLY A 12 2.47 0.44 6.06
CA GLY A 12 2.15 0.13 4.67
C GLY A 12 3.20 0.64 3.70
N ALA A 13 2.84 0.61 2.44
CA ALA A 13 3.73 1.00 1.35
C ALA A 13 2.95 1.45 0.12
N ILE A 14 3.68 2.02 -0.83
CA ILE A 14 3.21 2.30 -2.18
C ILE A 14 4.14 1.62 -3.19
N ALA A 15 3.57 1.04 -4.22
CA ALA A 15 4.33 0.42 -5.31
C ALA A 15 3.80 0.86 -6.66
N ILE A 16 4.68 1.08 -7.60
CA ILE A 16 4.36 1.49 -8.97
C ILE A 16 4.74 0.35 -9.91
N VAL A 17 3.75 -0.10 -10.68
CA VAL A 17 3.93 -1.17 -11.68
C VAL A 17 3.57 -0.62 -13.06
N GLU A 18 4.36 -0.96 -14.07
CA GLU A 18 4.10 -0.68 -15.47
C GLU A 18 4.20 -1.97 -16.28
N GLY A 19 3.07 -2.42 -16.81
CA GLY A 19 2.97 -3.76 -17.40
C GLY A 19 3.22 -4.85 -16.35
N ASP A 20 4.26 -5.63 -16.55
CA ASP A 20 4.72 -6.70 -15.65
C ASP A 20 5.92 -6.30 -14.79
N GLN A 21 6.35 -5.05 -14.85
CA GLN A 21 7.56 -4.58 -14.17
C GLN A 21 7.22 -3.71 -12.96
N LEU A 22 7.87 -4.01 -11.84
CA LEU A 22 7.89 -3.13 -10.68
C LEU A 22 8.89 -2.01 -10.95
N ILE A 23 8.39 -0.77 -11.01
CA ILE A 23 9.23 0.42 -11.24
C ILE A 23 9.81 0.92 -9.92
N GLU A 24 8.96 1.10 -8.93
CA GLU A 24 9.35 1.62 -7.61
C GLU A 24 8.51 1.00 -6.51
N VAL A 25 9.09 0.91 -5.32
CA VAL A 25 8.36 0.62 -4.08
C VAL A 25 8.94 1.46 -2.95
N HIS A 26 8.06 2.11 -2.18
CA HIS A 26 8.39 2.97 -1.06
C HIS A 26 7.57 2.57 0.16
N ASP A 27 8.18 2.62 1.33
CA ASP A 27 7.42 2.56 2.58
C ASP A 27 6.47 3.76 2.68
N MET A 28 5.36 3.60 3.37
CA MET A 28 4.45 4.72 3.63
C MET A 28 5.21 5.85 4.32
N PRO A 29 5.26 7.06 3.73
CA PRO A 29 5.93 8.17 4.36
C PRO A 29 5.18 8.59 5.63
N THR A 30 5.89 8.68 6.74
CA THR A 30 5.32 9.03 8.04
C THR A 30 6.18 10.07 8.73
N PHE A 31 5.57 10.79 9.67
CA PHE A 31 6.26 11.67 10.60
C PHE A 31 5.75 11.41 12.02
N THR A 32 6.52 11.82 13.00
CA THR A 32 6.17 11.64 14.40
C THR A 32 5.86 12.99 15.02
N VAL A 33 4.73 13.08 15.72
CA VAL A 33 4.36 14.24 16.53
C VAL A 33 4.34 13.82 17.99
N GLU A 34 4.86 14.69 18.86
CA GLU A 34 4.69 14.56 20.30
C GLU A 34 3.32 15.12 20.69
N ARG A 35 2.51 14.32 21.36
CA ARG A 35 1.20 14.71 21.86
C ARG A 35 0.98 14.11 23.25
N ASN A 36 0.77 14.97 24.25
CA ASN A 36 0.57 14.54 25.66
C ASN A 36 1.71 13.63 26.16
N ALA A 37 2.97 14.03 25.96
CA ALA A 37 4.17 13.26 26.31
C ALA A 37 4.26 11.86 25.66
N LYS A 38 3.53 11.62 24.55
CA LYS A 38 3.61 10.41 23.76
C LYS A 38 3.91 10.73 22.31
N ASN A 39 4.77 9.92 21.72
CA ASN A 39 5.07 10.01 20.30
C ASN A 39 3.97 9.31 19.49
N LYS A 40 3.36 10.02 18.55
CA LYS A 40 2.37 9.47 17.62
C LYS A 40 2.86 9.59 16.19
N ARG A 41 2.92 8.46 15.48
CA ARG A 41 3.19 8.45 14.04
C ARG A 41 1.93 8.78 13.26
N MET A 42 2.11 9.50 12.17
CA MET A 42 1.05 9.85 11.24
C MET A 42 1.58 9.77 9.80
N VAL A 43 0.70 9.53 8.82
CA VAL A 43 1.06 9.60 7.41
C VAL A 43 1.48 11.03 7.06
N ASN A 44 2.62 11.16 6.40
CA ASN A 44 3.09 12.43 5.85
C ASN A 44 2.39 12.70 4.51
N ALA A 45 1.28 13.41 4.58
CA ALA A 45 0.44 13.68 3.41
C ALA A 45 1.18 14.44 2.30
N ALA A 46 2.04 15.40 2.65
CA ALA A 46 2.79 16.18 1.67
C ALA A 46 3.79 15.31 0.89
N GLU A 47 4.54 14.47 1.60
CA GLU A 47 5.49 13.55 0.98
C GLU A 47 4.79 12.46 0.17
N LEU A 48 3.68 11.91 0.68
CA LEU A 48 2.87 10.95 -0.04
C LEU A 48 2.32 11.56 -1.35
N ALA A 49 1.79 12.77 -1.29
CA ALA A 49 1.30 13.47 -2.49
C ALA A 49 2.41 13.72 -3.51
N ARG A 50 3.62 14.05 -3.04
CA ARG A 50 4.80 14.22 -3.90
C ARG A 50 5.14 12.91 -4.62
N LEU A 51 5.24 11.80 -3.89
CA LEU A 51 5.55 10.48 -4.43
C LEU A 51 4.50 10.03 -5.45
N ILE A 52 3.20 10.17 -5.13
CA ILE A 52 2.12 9.79 -6.03
C ILE A 52 2.15 10.65 -7.31
N ARG A 53 2.36 11.95 -7.19
CA ARG A 53 2.47 12.83 -8.37
C ARG A 53 3.66 12.46 -9.25
N GLN A 54 4.82 12.18 -8.65
CA GLN A 54 6.03 11.81 -9.39
C GLN A 54 5.95 10.44 -10.05
N SER A 55 5.12 9.53 -9.52
CA SER A 55 4.92 8.20 -10.10
C SER A 55 4.32 8.24 -11.50
N ALA A 56 3.63 9.34 -11.86
CA ALA A 56 2.86 9.46 -13.09
C ALA A 56 1.84 8.30 -13.28
N ALA A 57 1.33 7.76 -12.17
CA ALA A 57 0.33 6.71 -12.19
C ALA A 57 -0.99 7.22 -12.78
N THR A 58 -1.61 6.39 -13.61
CA THR A 58 -2.88 6.69 -14.27
C THR A 58 -4.07 6.03 -13.57
N SER A 59 -3.83 5.13 -12.64
CA SER A 59 -4.85 4.51 -11.78
C SER A 59 -4.25 4.01 -10.47
N ALA A 60 -5.09 3.89 -9.44
CA ALA A 60 -4.71 3.42 -8.12
C ALA A 60 -5.58 2.25 -7.68
N TYR A 61 -4.95 1.29 -7.00
CA TYR A 61 -5.61 0.16 -6.36
C TYR A 61 -5.23 0.11 -4.89
N LEU A 62 -6.24 -0.06 -4.03
CA LEU A 62 -6.08 -0.17 -2.58
C LEU A 62 -6.80 -1.40 -2.06
N GLU A 63 -6.27 -1.99 -1.00
CA GLU A 63 -7.01 -2.99 -0.26
C GLU A 63 -8.22 -2.35 0.44
N ARG A 64 -9.37 -3.02 0.38
CA ARG A 64 -10.57 -2.59 1.10
C ARG A 64 -10.35 -2.77 2.60
N LEU A 65 -10.38 -1.67 3.32
CA LEU A 65 -10.33 -1.67 4.77
C LEU A 65 -11.76 -1.56 5.34
N SER A 66 -11.99 -2.26 6.43
CA SER A 66 -13.24 -2.17 7.20
C SER A 66 -12.94 -2.22 8.70
N ALA A 67 -13.82 -1.59 9.46
CA ALA A 67 -13.80 -1.75 10.90
C ALA A 67 -14.14 -3.19 11.28
N MET A 68 -13.37 -3.77 12.20
CA MET A 68 -13.62 -5.12 12.69
C MET A 68 -13.96 -5.10 14.17
N PRO A 69 -14.91 -5.92 14.62
CA PRO A 69 -15.21 -6.08 16.05
C PRO A 69 -13.94 -6.44 16.83
N GLY A 70 -13.77 -5.84 18.00
CA GLY A 70 -12.61 -6.10 18.86
C GLY A 70 -11.34 -5.33 18.54
N GLN A 71 -11.31 -4.54 17.46
CA GLN A 71 -10.21 -3.60 17.24
C GLN A 71 -10.26 -2.44 18.24
N GLY A 72 -9.10 -2.01 18.74
CA GLY A 72 -9.00 -0.84 19.59
C GLY A 72 -9.45 0.44 18.89
N VAL A 73 -10.20 1.29 19.58
CA VAL A 73 -10.74 2.55 19.05
C VAL A 73 -9.64 3.43 18.46
N THR A 74 -8.49 3.55 19.15
CA THR A 74 -7.34 4.33 18.68
C THR A 74 -6.76 3.80 17.37
N SER A 75 -6.65 2.48 17.25
CA SER A 75 -6.14 1.83 16.03
C SER A 75 -7.10 2.05 14.85
N MET A 76 -8.39 1.93 15.08
CA MET A 76 -9.41 2.17 14.05
C MET A 76 -9.43 3.62 13.60
N PHE A 77 -9.33 4.57 14.54
CA PHE A 77 -9.25 6.00 14.20
C PHE A 77 -8.00 6.30 13.36
N SER A 78 -6.84 5.76 13.75
CA SER A 78 -5.58 5.93 13.02
C SER A 78 -5.65 5.33 11.61
N MET A 79 -6.25 4.15 11.46
CA MET A 79 -6.47 3.50 10.18
C MET A 79 -7.39 4.32 9.28
N GLY A 80 -8.52 4.79 9.81
CA GLY A 80 -9.46 5.64 9.08
C GLY A 80 -8.83 6.97 8.67
N GLN A 81 -8.01 7.57 9.52
CA GLN A 81 -7.26 8.79 9.21
C GLN A 81 -6.27 8.56 8.05
N SER A 82 -5.51 7.47 8.09
CA SER A 82 -4.57 7.11 7.02
C SER A 82 -5.31 6.87 5.69
N LEU A 83 -6.41 6.14 5.72
CA LEU A 83 -7.24 5.91 4.54
C LEU A 83 -7.79 7.22 3.96
N GLY A 84 -8.33 8.09 4.80
CA GLY A 84 -8.84 9.40 4.38
C GLY A 84 -7.79 10.27 3.71
N VAL A 85 -6.56 10.28 4.25
CA VAL A 85 -5.42 10.99 3.65
C VAL A 85 -5.09 10.44 2.26
N VAL A 86 -4.98 9.11 2.12
CA VAL A 86 -4.68 8.46 0.83
C VAL A 86 -5.76 8.76 -0.21
N LEU A 87 -7.03 8.55 0.14
CA LEU A 87 -8.15 8.80 -0.78
C LEU A 87 -8.26 10.28 -1.16
N GLY A 88 -8.07 11.19 -0.20
CA GLY A 88 -8.09 12.63 -0.46
C GLY A 88 -6.98 13.07 -1.42
N ILE A 89 -5.76 12.52 -1.29
CA ILE A 89 -4.65 12.81 -2.20
C ILE A 89 -4.95 12.29 -3.61
N LEU A 90 -5.40 11.03 -3.72
CA LEU A 90 -5.72 10.44 -5.03
C LEU A 90 -6.84 11.21 -5.74
N ALA A 91 -7.88 11.60 -5.01
CA ALA A 91 -8.95 12.43 -5.55
C ALA A 91 -8.47 13.82 -5.99
N ALA A 92 -7.63 14.48 -5.19
CA ALA A 92 -7.07 15.79 -5.52
C ALA A 92 -6.09 15.76 -6.71
N LEU A 93 -5.54 14.59 -7.03
CA LEU A 93 -4.66 14.37 -8.18
C LEU A 93 -5.40 13.77 -9.40
N ASP A 94 -6.73 13.67 -9.32
CA ASP A 94 -7.59 13.09 -10.37
C ASP A 94 -7.17 11.67 -10.78
N ILE A 95 -6.68 10.85 -9.82
CA ILE A 95 -6.28 9.47 -10.08
C ILE A 95 -7.46 8.53 -9.79
N PRO A 96 -8.03 7.87 -10.81
CA PRO A 96 -9.08 6.88 -10.64
C PRO A 96 -8.66 5.79 -9.65
N THR A 97 -9.49 5.53 -8.65
CA THR A 97 -9.15 4.66 -7.52
C THR A 97 -10.13 3.50 -7.40
N THR A 98 -9.59 2.29 -7.30
CA THR A 98 -10.36 1.06 -7.09
C THR A 98 -9.97 0.42 -5.77
N THR A 99 -10.95 0.14 -4.92
CA THR A 99 -10.75 -0.63 -3.68
C THR A 99 -11.13 -2.09 -3.89
N ILE A 100 -10.25 -3.01 -3.51
CA ILE A 100 -10.42 -4.45 -3.73
C ILE A 100 -10.36 -5.23 -2.42
N PRO A 101 -11.21 -6.27 -2.24
CA PRO A 101 -11.09 -7.16 -1.10
C PRO A 101 -9.75 -7.91 -1.11
N PRO A 102 -9.13 -8.19 0.06
CA PRO A 102 -7.86 -8.92 0.14
C PRO A 102 -7.88 -10.24 -0.63
N ARG A 103 -8.91 -11.05 -0.43
CA ARG A 103 -9.05 -12.36 -1.10
C ARG A 103 -9.08 -12.27 -2.62
N THR A 104 -9.51 -11.14 -3.18
CA THR A 104 -9.63 -10.96 -4.63
C THR A 104 -8.27 -10.93 -5.30
N TRP A 105 -7.37 -10.06 -4.83
CA TRP A 105 -6.03 -9.96 -5.41
C TRP A 105 -5.15 -11.15 -5.02
N GLN A 106 -5.28 -11.64 -3.76
CA GLN A 106 -4.52 -12.80 -3.29
C GLN A 106 -4.82 -14.05 -4.13
N LYS A 107 -6.10 -14.31 -4.41
CA LYS A 107 -6.50 -15.45 -5.26
C LYS A 107 -6.05 -15.26 -6.72
N ALA A 108 -6.23 -14.07 -7.27
CA ALA A 108 -5.89 -13.79 -8.67
C ALA A 108 -4.38 -13.90 -8.95
N LEU A 109 -3.56 -13.68 -7.94
CA LEU A 109 -2.10 -13.75 -8.04
C LEU A 109 -1.51 -15.03 -7.44
N ASP A 110 -2.33 -16.00 -7.04
CA ASP A 110 -1.88 -17.26 -6.43
C ASP A 110 -0.97 -17.03 -5.22
N VAL A 111 -1.34 -16.10 -4.34
CA VAL A 111 -0.57 -15.80 -3.12
C VAL A 111 -0.68 -16.98 -2.15
N PRO A 112 0.44 -17.59 -1.74
CA PRO A 112 0.43 -18.68 -0.78
C PRO A 112 -0.18 -18.28 0.56
N GLN A 113 -0.82 -19.23 1.22
CA GLN A 113 -1.35 -19.03 2.57
C GLN A 113 -0.21 -18.87 3.57
N GLY A 114 -0.45 -18.10 4.63
CA GLY A 114 0.50 -17.91 5.71
C GLY A 114 1.19 -16.55 5.70
N LYS A 115 1.95 -16.28 6.75
CA LYS A 115 2.53 -14.95 7.03
C LYS A 115 3.52 -14.48 5.96
N ASP A 116 4.21 -15.40 5.30
CA ASP A 116 5.24 -15.09 4.33
C ASP A 116 4.75 -15.11 2.88
N GLY A 117 3.48 -15.46 2.67
CA GLY A 117 2.90 -15.70 1.34
C GLY A 117 3.04 -14.51 0.39
N SER A 118 2.71 -13.31 0.84
CA SER A 118 2.84 -12.09 0.03
C SER A 118 4.29 -11.80 -0.33
N ARG A 119 5.22 -11.89 0.62
CA ARG A 119 6.65 -11.64 0.38
C ARG A 119 7.23 -12.64 -0.60
N TYR A 120 6.90 -13.92 -0.44
CA TYR A 120 7.32 -14.96 -1.35
C TYR A 120 6.78 -14.70 -2.78
N ARG A 121 5.49 -14.42 -2.90
CA ARG A 121 4.87 -14.18 -4.22
C ARG A 121 5.39 -12.91 -4.89
N ALA A 122 5.57 -11.82 -4.15
CA ALA A 122 6.16 -10.59 -4.68
C ALA A 122 7.59 -10.81 -5.20
N ALA A 123 8.41 -11.57 -4.46
CA ALA A 123 9.76 -11.91 -4.91
C ALA A 123 9.77 -12.78 -6.17
N GLN A 124 8.79 -13.66 -6.35
CA GLN A 124 8.63 -14.46 -7.58
C GLN A 124 8.22 -13.60 -8.78
N LEU A 125 7.25 -12.69 -8.60
CA LEU A 125 6.77 -11.83 -9.67
C LEU A 125 7.80 -10.76 -10.07
N PHE A 126 8.58 -10.30 -9.11
CA PHE A 126 9.56 -9.24 -9.30
C PHE A 126 10.96 -9.66 -8.85
N PRO A 127 11.58 -10.65 -9.53
CA PRO A 127 12.84 -11.24 -9.07
C PRO A 127 14.00 -10.23 -9.01
N ALA A 128 14.02 -9.23 -9.88
CA ALA A 128 15.01 -8.14 -9.83
C ALA A 128 14.90 -7.28 -8.56
N HIS A 129 13.75 -7.32 -7.89
CA HIS A 129 13.47 -6.56 -6.67
C HIS A 129 13.28 -7.46 -5.43
N ALA A 130 13.60 -8.74 -5.51
CA ALA A 130 13.36 -9.72 -4.44
C ALA A 130 13.91 -9.28 -3.07
N ALA A 131 15.06 -8.61 -3.06
CA ALA A 131 15.65 -8.08 -1.83
C ALA A 131 14.78 -7.06 -1.09
N LYS A 132 13.86 -6.38 -1.77
CA LYS A 132 12.92 -5.41 -1.19
C LYS A 132 11.80 -6.08 -0.39
N PHE A 133 11.63 -7.40 -0.52
CA PHE A 133 10.58 -8.21 0.11
C PHE A 133 11.14 -9.24 1.10
N ALA A 134 12.43 -9.19 1.42
CA ALA A 134 13.10 -10.27 2.14
C ALA A 134 12.79 -10.32 3.64
N ARG A 135 12.46 -9.18 4.25
CA ARG A 135 12.32 -9.07 5.70
C ARG A 135 10.83 -9.08 6.11
N VAL A 136 10.54 -9.54 7.33
CA VAL A 136 9.19 -9.51 7.90
C VAL A 136 8.58 -8.09 7.83
N LYS A 137 9.37 -7.07 8.11
CA LYS A 137 8.91 -5.67 8.03
C LYS A 137 8.62 -5.17 6.61
N ASP A 138 8.93 -5.95 5.60
CA ASP A 138 8.66 -5.62 4.19
C ASP A 138 7.27 -6.12 3.72
N ASP A 139 6.43 -6.63 4.62
CA ASP A 139 5.08 -7.12 4.30
C ASP A 139 4.26 -6.06 3.55
N GLY A 140 4.27 -4.81 4.05
CA GLY A 140 3.57 -3.70 3.37
C GLY A 140 4.05 -3.45 1.94
N ARG A 141 5.37 -3.55 1.69
CA ARG A 141 5.93 -3.44 0.34
C ARG A 141 5.44 -4.54 -0.58
N SER A 142 5.38 -5.76 -0.05
CA SER A 142 4.91 -6.93 -0.79
C SER A 142 3.44 -6.80 -1.16
N ASP A 143 2.61 -6.41 -0.21
CA ASP A 143 1.17 -6.22 -0.44
C ASP A 143 0.92 -5.09 -1.45
N ALA A 144 1.58 -3.95 -1.31
CA ALA A 144 1.47 -2.85 -2.26
C ALA A 144 1.89 -3.26 -3.68
N ALA A 145 3.01 -4.01 -3.82
CA ALA A 145 3.48 -4.49 -5.12
C ALA A 145 2.50 -5.47 -5.76
N LEU A 146 1.92 -6.39 -4.98
CA LEU A 146 0.93 -7.35 -5.46
C LEU A 146 -0.40 -6.67 -5.84
N ILE A 147 -0.86 -5.69 -5.05
CA ILE A 147 -2.04 -4.88 -5.35
C ILE A 147 -1.84 -4.12 -6.67
N ALA A 148 -0.65 -3.52 -6.88
CA ALA A 148 -0.31 -2.86 -8.13
C ALA A 148 -0.28 -3.82 -9.32
N ALA A 149 0.33 -5.01 -9.17
CA ALA A 149 0.37 -6.06 -10.18
C ALA A 149 -1.04 -6.55 -10.56
N TYR A 150 -1.90 -6.74 -9.57
CA TYR A 150 -3.30 -7.05 -9.80
C TYR A 150 -3.99 -5.97 -10.65
N GLY A 151 -3.81 -4.72 -10.28
CA GLY A 151 -4.37 -3.58 -11.04
C GLY A 151 -3.83 -3.49 -12.47
N ALA A 152 -2.54 -3.73 -12.67
CA ALA A 152 -1.90 -3.68 -13.99
C ALA A 152 -2.37 -4.80 -14.94
N SER A 153 -2.95 -5.87 -14.40
CA SER A 153 -3.52 -6.98 -15.18
C SER A 153 -4.99 -6.75 -15.61
N ARG A 154 -5.59 -5.59 -15.32
CA ARG A 154 -6.98 -5.23 -15.58
C ARG A 154 -7.08 -4.08 -16.56
#